data_39c80e06b003651baa525c78ef87228d
#
_entry.id   39c80e06b003651baa525c78ef87228d
#
_cell.length_a   1.000
_cell.length_b   1.000
_cell.length_c   1.000
_cell.angle_alpha   90.00
_cell.angle_beta   90.00
_cell.angle_gamma   90.00
#
_symmetry.space_group_name_H-M   'P 1'
#
loop_
_entity.id
_entity.type
_entity.pdbx_description
1 polymer ?
#
loop_
_entity_poly.entity_id
_entity_poly.type
_entity_poly.pdbx_seq_one_letter_code
_entity_poly.pdbx_strand_id
1 'polypeptide(L)'
;MDDLFQNPISAATRFCAVYGQPIRHSGSPAMHNPALAKLGLDWRYLAFEVSPDALGQAIEGARAMHFVGLNLTVPHKLLALLG
;
A
#
# COMPACT_ATOMS: atom_id res chain seq x y z
N MET A 1 1.88 -15.86 -13.74
CA MET A 1 1.24 -16.59 -12.67
C MET A 1 2.21 -17.25 -11.69
N ASP A 2 3.19 -17.89 -12.24
CA ASP A 2 4.15 -18.61 -11.42
C ASP A 2 4.92 -17.70 -10.47
N ASP A 3 5.10 -16.45 -10.84
CA ASP A 3 5.84 -15.51 -10.01
C ASP A 3 5.20 -15.30 -8.64
N LEU A 4 3.87 -15.37 -8.59
CA LEU A 4 3.16 -15.21 -7.32
C LEU A 4 3.45 -16.35 -6.35
N PHE A 5 3.74 -17.52 -6.89
CA PHE A 5 4.02 -18.71 -6.08
C PHE A 5 5.51 -18.88 -5.83
N GLN A 6 6.35 -18.35 -6.73
CA GLN A 6 7.79 -18.39 -6.57
C GLN A 6 8.27 -17.43 -5.47
N ASN A 7 7.45 -16.44 -5.15
CA ASN A 7 7.82 -15.42 -4.19
C ASN A 7 6.72 -15.27 -3.13
N PRO A 8 6.55 -16.30 -2.30
CA PRO A 8 5.48 -16.29 -1.30
C PRO A 8 5.73 -15.22 -0.23
N ILE A 9 4.64 -14.76 0.36
CA ILE A 9 4.71 -13.82 1.46
C ILE A 9 5.25 -14.54 2.69
N SER A 10 6.20 -13.90 3.37
CA SER A 10 6.80 -14.39 4.60
C SER A 10 6.90 -13.25 5.60
N ALA A 11 7.47 -13.54 6.76
CA ALA A 11 7.71 -12.49 7.76
C ALA A 11 8.72 -11.45 7.27
N ALA A 12 9.53 -11.77 6.27
CA ALA A 12 10.50 -10.83 5.72
C ALA A 12 9.94 -9.98 4.59
N THR A 13 8.74 -10.29 4.11
CA THR A 13 8.11 -9.52 3.03
C THR A 13 7.85 -8.09 3.49
N ARG A 14 8.15 -7.13 2.62
CA ARG A 14 7.92 -5.73 2.91
C ARG A 14 6.70 -5.21 2.17
N PHE A 15 6.09 -4.15 2.67
CA PHE A 15 4.82 -3.66 2.15
C PHE A 15 4.90 -2.20 1.77
N CYS A 16 4.22 -1.89 0.66
CA CYS A 16 3.85 -0.54 0.27
C CYS A 16 2.33 -0.50 0.25
N ALA A 17 1.76 0.66 0.45
CA ALA A 17 0.32 0.77 0.52
C ALA A 17 -0.20 2.04 -0.11
N VAL A 18 -1.46 2.02 -0.50
CA VAL A 18 -2.23 3.21 -0.84
C VAL A 18 -3.44 3.26 0.09
N TYR A 19 -3.66 4.42 0.69
CA TYR A 19 -4.81 4.68 1.54
C TYR A 19 -5.78 5.61 0.81
N GLY A 20 -7.06 5.27 0.88
CA GLY A 20 -8.11 6.10 0.29
C GLY A 20 -9.48 5.63 0.72
N GLN A 21 -10.51 6.36 0.30
CA GLN A 21 -11.89 5.98 0.55
C GLN A 21 -12.78 6.65 -0.48
N PRO A 22 -13.41 5.86 -1.35
CA PRO A 22 -13.28 4.41 -1.50
C PRO A 22 -11.95 4.02 -2.14
N ILE A 23 -11.53 2.77 -1.95
CA ILE A 23 -10.24 2.31 -2.46
C ILE A 23 -10.35 0.99 -3.25
N ARG A 24 -11.51 0.33 -3.18
CA ARG A 24 -11.70 -1.02 -3.74
C ARG A 24 -11.40 -1.10 -5.23
N HIS A 25 -11.58 -0.01 -5.95
CA HIS A 25 -11.41 0.02 -7.40
C HIS A 25 -10.05 0.56 -7.82
N SER A 26 -9.14 0.75 -6.86
CA SER A 26 -7.80 1.20 -7.20
C SER A 26 -7.09 0.19 -8.08
N GLY A 27 -6.53 0.66 -9.19
CA GLY A 27 -5.71 -0.17 -10.06
C GLY A 27 -4.26 -0.25 -9.63
N SER A 28 -3.88 0.47 -8.56
CA SER A 28 -2.48 0.55 -8.14
C SER A 28 -1.87 -0.80 -7.76
N PRO A 29 -2.55 -1.65 -6.95
CA PRO A 29 -1.96 -2.95 -6.63
C PRO A 29 -1.72 -3.81 -7.87
N ALA A 30 -2.69 -3.83 -8.80
CA ALA A 30 -2.57 -4.63 -10.00
C ALA A 30 -1.46 -4.12 -10.92
N MET A 31 -1.16 -2.83 -10.85
CA MET A 31 -0.10 -2.22 -11.65
C MET A 31 1.27 -2.43 -11.02
N HIS A 32 1.38 -2.24 -9.70
CA HIS A 32 2.67 -2.25 -9.02
C HIS A 32 3.19 -3.64 -8.68
N ASN A 33 2.31 -4.56 -8.30
CA ASN A 33 2.78 -5.88 -7.86
C ASN A 33 3.52 -6.66 -8.94
N PRO A 34 3.06 -6.71 -10.20
CA PRO A 34 3.83 -7.38 -11.24
C PRO A 34 5.20 -6.76 -11.46
N ALA A 35 5.30 -5.44 -11.36
CA ALA A 35 6.58 -4.75 -11.53
C ALA A 35 7.54 -5.08 -10.40
N LEU A 36 7.04 -5.13 -9.16
CA LEU A 36 7.85 -5.49 -8.00
C LEU A 36 8.38 -6.92 -8.12
N ALA A 37 7.52 -7.84 -8.54
CA ALA A 37 7.92 -9.22 -8.74
C ALA A 37 8.98 -9.33 -9.83
N LYS A 38 8.82 -8.58 -10.90
CA LYS A 38 9.75 -8.59 -12.03
C LYS A 38 11.13 -8.08 -11.61
N LEU A 39 11.17 -7.14 -10.67
CA LEU A 39 12.41 -6.61 -10.13
C LEU A 39 13.04 -7.55 -9.09
N GLY A 40 12.38 -8.64 -8.75
CA GLY A 40 12.88 -9.59 -7.77
C GLY A 40 12.75 -9.11 -6.33
N LEU A 41 11.90 -8.12 -6.09
CA LEU A 41 11.70 -7.59 -4.74
C LEU A 41 10.64 -8.39 -4.00
N ASP A 42 10.93 -8.71 -2.75
CA ASP A 42 9.96 -9.36 -1.87
C ASP A 42 9.08 -8.30 -1.20
N TRP A 43 8.42 -7.54 -2.04
CA TRP A 43 7.54 -6.44 -1.64
C TRP A 43 6.16 -6.69 -2.19
N ARG A 44 5.16 -6.20 -1.46
CA ARG A 44 3.77 -6.24 -1.93
C ARG A 44 3.16 -4.86 -1.80
N TYR A 45 2.36 -4.49 -2.77
CA TYR A 45 1.62 -3.23 -2.80
C TYR A 45 0.16 -3.55 -2.52
N LEU A 46 -0.40 -2.94 -1.48
CA LEU A 46 -1.76 -3.22 -1.02
C LEU A 46 -2.55 -1.92 -0.94
N ALA A 47 -3.86 -2.05 -1.12
CA ALA A 47 -4.79 -0.93 -0.99
C ALA A 47 -5.61 -1.12 0.28
N PHE A 48 -5.71 -0.07 1.08
CA PHE A 48 -6.47 -0.08 2.32
C PHE A 48 -7.48 1.04 2.32
N GLU A 49 -8.72 0.72 2.67
CA GLU A 49 -9.73 1.73 2.84
C GLU A 49 -9.56 2.35 4.21
N VAL A 50 -9.31 3.65 4.22
CA VAL A 50 -9.05 4.39 5.45
C VAL A 50 -9.94 5.61 5.44
N SER A 51 -10.77 5.75 6.46
CA SER A 51 -11.62 6.93 6.60
C SER A 51 -10.79 8.15 6.95
N PRO A 52 -11.27 9.37 6.61
CA PRO A 52 -10.53 10.59 6.98
C PRO A 52 -10.27 10.70 8.47
N ASP A 53 -11.20 10.23 9.30
CA ASP A 53 -11.05 10.30 10.76
C ASP A 53 -9.92 9.42 11.27
N ALA A 54 -9.62 8.34 10.57
CA ALA A 54 -8.60 7.37 10.98
C ALA A 54 -7.26 7.58 10.29
N LEU A 55 -7.15 8.60 9.44
CA LEU A 55 -5.96 8.77 8.61
C LEU A 55 -4.69 8.92 9.44
N GLY A 56 -4.73 9.72 10.50
CA GLY A 56 -3.55 9.94 11.34
C GLY A 56 -3.07 8.65 11.98
N GLN A 57 -4.00 7.86 12.51
CA GLN A 57 -3.67 6.57 13.10
C GLN A 57 -3.13 5.59 12.07
N ALA A 58 -3.70 5.61 10.85
CA ALA A 58 -3.27 4.71 9.80
C ALA A 58 -1.86 5.04 9.32
N ILE A 59 -1.51 6.32 9.26
CA ILE A 59 -0.17 6.76 8.88
C ILE A 59 0.83 6.33 9.95
N GLU A 60 0.49 6.55 11.23
CA GLU A 60 1.36 6.11 12.32
C GLU A 60 1.53 4.59 12.34
N GLY A 61 0.46 3.86 12.00
CA GLY A 61 0.54 2.40 11.88
C GLY A 61 1.50 1.97 10.79
N ALA A 62 1.44 2.62 9.64
CA ALA A 62 2.35 2.30 8.54
C ALA A 62 3.80 2.55 8.95
N ARG A 63 4.04 3.63 9.70
CA ARG A 63 5.38 3.93 10.21
C ARG A 63 5.84 2.87 11.21
N ALA A 64 4.96 2.53 12.15
CA ALA A 64 5.29 1.54 13.18
C ALA A 64 5.54 0.15 12.59
N MET A 65 4.83 -0.17 11.50
CA MET A 65 4.98 -1.45 10.82
C MET A 65 6.07 -1.45 9.76
N HIS A 66 6.79 -0.34 9.63
CA HIS A 66 7.91 -0.20 8.70
C HIS A 66 7.52 -0.42 7.24
N PHE A 67 6.39 0.13 6.81
CA PHE A 67 6.03 0.12 5.40
C PHE A 67 7.13 0.85 4.62
N VAL A 68 7.51 0.29 3.46
CA VAL A 68 8.57 0.89 2.64
C VAL A 68 8.06 2.10 1.86
N GLY A 69 6.76 2.21 1.66
CA GLY A 69 6.18 3.35 0.97
C GLY A 69 4.69 3.45 1.26
N LEU A 70 4.18 4.67 1.20
CA LEU A 70 2.77 4.94 1.44
C LEU A 70 2.32 6.03 0.49
N ASN A 71 1.26 5.75 -0.26
CA ASN A 71 0.62 6.72 -1.13
C ASN A 71 -0.75 7.06 -0.56
N LEU A 72 -1.16 8.30 -0.75
CA LEU A 72 -2.48 8.75 -0.38
C LEU A 72 -3.25 9.12 -1.63
N THR A 73 -4.51 8.70 -1.69
CA THR A 73 -5.40 9.11 -2.76
C THR A 73 -6.58 9.85 -2.17
N VAL A 74 -7.51 10.30 -3.00
CA VAL A 74 -8.64 11.09 -2.51
C VAL A 74 -9.44 10.31 -1.47
N PRO A 75 -9.97 10.94 -0.44
CA PRO A 75 -9.83 12.38 -0.13
C PRO A 75 -8.56 12.73 0.64
N HIS A 76 -7.78 11.74 1.04
CA HIS A 76 -6.67 11.90 1.98
C HIS A 76 -5.56 12.79 1.45
N LYS A 77 -5.29 12.71 0.14
CA LYS A 77 -4.25 13.53 -0.46
C LYS A 77 -4.51 15.00 -0.24
N LEU A 78 -5.75 15.42 -0.43
CA LEU A 78 -6.14 16.81 -0.23
C LEU A 78 -6.10 17.18 1.25
N LEU A 79 -6.62 16.30 2.10
CA LEU A 79 -6.65 16.55 3.54
C LEU A 79 -5.24 16.63 4.12
N ALA A 80 -4.34 15.81 3.66
CA ALA A 80 -2.95 15.84 4.11
C ALA A 80 -2.26 17.17 3.74
N LEU A 81 -2.61 17.72 2.58
CA LEU A 81 -2.05 19.01 2.15
C LEU A 81 -2.60 20.17 2.95
N LEU A 82 -3.83 20.05 3.44
CA LEU A 82 -4.48 21.09 4.24
C LEU A 82 -4.13 21.00 5.71
N GLY A 83 -3.79 19.82 6.15
CA GLY A 83 -3.43 19.58 7.53
C GLY A 83 -1.99 19.76 7.80
#